data_ffd5293dfa7134faf7a9bfed6ae27b60
#
_entry.id   ffd5293dfa7134faf7a9bfed6ae27b60
#
_cell.length_a   1.000
_cell.length_b   1.000
_cell.length_c   1.000
_cell.angle_alpha   90.00
_cell.angle_beta   90.00
_cell.angle_gamma   90.00
#
_symmetry.space_group_name_H-M   'P 1'
#
loop_
_entity.id
_entity.type
_entity.pdbx_description
1 polymer ?
#
loop_
_entity_poly.entity_id
_entity_poly.type
_entity_poly.pdbx_seq_one_letter_code
_entity_poly.pdbx_strand_id
1 'polypeptide(L)'
;MNRKTLFTALLLLLGRNVCWAGESGPAIRFAEIPAGSFYMGSGGPGADYDEAPIHKVFISRPFRMSVTEITNAQYEAFDPSHRALRGKQGFSSGDDEAVIFVDWHQADAFCRWLSEKEGRTY
;
A
#
# COMPACT_ATOMS: atom_id res chain seq x y z
N MET A 1 -72.62 12.29 -9.68
CA MET A 1 -71.44 12.92 -10.30
C MET A 1 -70.27 12.80 -9.33
N ASN A 2 -69.44 11.78 -9.52
CA ASN A 2 -68.31 11.48 -8.62
C ASN A 2 -67.04 11.97 -9.28
N ARG A 3 -66.35 12.93 -8.67
CA ARG A 3 -65.00 13.37 -9.03
C ARG A 3 -64.03 12.58 -8.19
N LYS A 4 -63.35 11.64 -8.84
CA LYS A 4 -62.20 10.89 -8.27
C LYS A 4 -60.97 11.78 -8.36
N THR A 5 -60.47 12.20 -7.22
CA THR A 5 -59.18 12.92 -7.09
C THR A 5 -58.06 11.90 -7.10
N LEU A 6 -57.22 11.93 -8.15
CA LEU A 6 -55.99 11.16 -8.20
C LEU A 6 -54.95 11.86 -7.33
N PHE A 7 -54.53 11.21 -6.27
CA PHE A 7 -53.29 11.57 -5.54
C PHE A 7 -52.09 10.93 -6.24
N THR A 8 -51.34 11.73 -6.97
CA THR A 8 -50.02 11.30 -7.50
C THR A 8 -49.00 11.49 -6.40
N ALA A 9 -48.61 10.38 -5.76
CA ALA A 9 -47.51 10.36 -4.81
C ALA A 9 -46.20 10.46 -5.60
N LEU A 10 -45.56 11.62 -5.58
CA LEU A 10 -44.24 11.86 -6.13
C LEU A 10 -43.23 11.31 -5.09
N LEU A 11 -42.74 10.11 -5.33
CA LEU A 11 -41.67 9.48 -4.52
C LEU A 11 -40.32 10.13 -4.88
N LEU A 12 -39.94 11.15 -4.12
CA LEU A 12 -38.59 11.74 -4.17
C LEU A 12 -37.59 10.71 -3.62
N LEU A 13 -36.98 9.94 -4.51
CA LEU A 13 -35.77 9.18 -4.24
C LEU A 13 -34.63 10.18 -4.02
N LEU A 14 -34.47 10.62 -2.79
CA LEU A 14 -33.21 11.24 -2.32
C LEU A 14 -32.10 10.18 -2.36
N GLY A 15 -31.44 10.10 -3.51
CA GLY A 15 -30.16 9.40 -3.62
C GLY A 15 -29.18 9.99 -2.62
N ARG A 16 -29.04 9.36 -1.45
CA ARG A 16 -27.93 9.65 -0.56
C ARG A 16 -26.66 9.18 -1.27
N ASN A 17 -26.02 10.11 -1.98
CA ASN A 17 -24.61 9.97 -2.32
C ASN A 17 -23.87 9.88 -1.00
N VAL A 18 -23.67 8.66 -0.51
CA VAL A 18 -22.68 8.38 0.51
C VAL A 18 -21.33 8.57 -0.19
N CYS A 19 -20.82 9.79 -0.18
CA CYS A 19 -19.41 10.04 -0.41
C CYS A 19 -18.66 9.27 0.67
N TRP A 20 -18.19 8.10 0.33
CA TRP A 20 -17.11 7.48 1.06
C TRP A 20 -15.89 8.39 0.83
N ALA A 21 -15.72 9.39 1.67
CA ALA A 21 -14.43 10.00 1.89
C ALA A 21 -13.59 8.94 2.63
N GLY A 22 -13.15 7.94 1.87
CA GLY A 22 -12.08 7.10 2.32
C GLY A 22 -10.88 8.02 2.49
N GLU A 23 -10.41 8.20 3.72
CA GLU A 23 -9.12 8.82 3.98
C GLU A 23 -8.09 8.03 3.19
N SER A 24 -7.77 8.55 2.00
CA SER A 24 -6.66 8.02 1.22
C SER A 24 -5.41 8.39 2.00
N GLY A 25 -4.80 7.38 2.62
CA GLY A 25 -3.49 7.57 3.25
C GLY A 25 -2.49 8.25 2.30
N PRO A 26 -1.34 8.70 2.79
CA PRO A 26 -0.37 9.41 1.97
C PRO A 26 0.00 8.59 0.72
N ALA A 27 0.07 9.28 -0.44
CA ALA A 27 0.36 8.63 -1.71
C ALA A 27 1.73 7.94 -1.69
N ILE A 28 1.79 6.71 -2.19
CA ILE A 28 3.03 5.97 -2.38
C ILE A 28 3.62 6.36 -3.74
N ARG A 29 4.86 6.83 -3.74
CA ARG A 29 5.60 7.12 -4.98
C ARG A 29 6.32 5.87 -5.45
N PHE A 30 6.23 5.59 -6.75
CA PHE A 30 6.87 4.44 -7.37
C PHE A 30 7.90 4.86 -8.42
N ALA A 31 8.99 4.11 -8.50
CA ALA A 31 9.91 4.10 -9.61
C ALA A 31 9.65 2.88 -10.50
N GLU A 32 9.84 3.02 -11.79
CA GLU A 32 9.84 1.89 -12.72
C GLU A 32 11.23 1.28 -12.77
N ILE A 33 11.31 -0.01 -12.50
CA ILE A 33 12.53 -0.81 -12.61
C ILE A 33 12.48 -1.53 -13.94
N PRO A 34 13.37 -1.20 -14.90
CA PRO A 34 13.35 -1.81 -16.24
C PRO A 34 13.75 -3.28 -16.18
N ALA A 35 13.33 -4.03 -17.21
CA ALA A 35 13.89 -5.34 -17.47
C ALA A 35 15.39 -5.23 -17.79
N GLY A 36 16.18 -6.19 -17.34
CA GLY A 36 17.63 -6.15 -17.51
C GLY A 36 18.36 -7.15 -16.63
N SER A 37 19.63 -6.93 -16.40
CA SER A 37 20.41 -7.77 -15.51
C SER A 37 21.44 -6.96 -14.73
N PHE A 38 21.76 -7.41 -13.54
CA PHE A 38 22.78 -6.85 -12.68
C PHE A 38 23.47 -7.95 -11.88
N TYR A 39 24.58 -7.62 -11.23
CA TYR A 39 25.22 -8.52 -10.28
C TYR A 39 24.79 -8.14 -8.86
N MET A 40 24.33 -9.13 -8.11
CA MET A 40 23.92 -9.02 -6.72
C MET A 40 24.93 -9.72 -5.83
N GLY A 41 25.19 -9.13 -4.67
CA GLY A 41 26.13 -9.64 -3.70
C GLY A 41 27.47 -8.92 -3.69
N SER A 42 28.28 -9.24 -2.71
CA SER A 42 29.63 -8.75 -2.52
C SER A 42 30.59 -9.90 -2.27
N GLY A 43 31.88 -9.74 -2.57
CA GLY A 43 32.87 -10.82 -2.46
C GLY A 43 34.28 -10.32 -2.11
N GLY A 44 34.40 -9.09 -1.60
CA GLY A 44 35.68 -8.48 -1.20
C GLY A 44 35.96 -8.56 0.29
N PRO A 45 37.19 -8.14 0.73
CA PRO A 45 37.49 -7.96 2.15
C PRO A 45 36.50 -6.96 2.78
N GLY A 46 35.71 -7.40 3.75
CA GLY A 46 34.69 -6.61 4.42
C GLY A 46 33.27 -6.90 3.95
N ALA A 47 33.07 -7.83 3.00
CA ALA A 47 31.74 -8.35 2.68
C ALA A 47 31.26 -9.28 3.82
N ASP A 48 30.00 -9.15 4.18
CA ASP A 48 29.37 -10.07 5.12
C ASP A 48 29.16 -11.45 4.47
N TYR A 49 29.14 -12.51 5.28
CA TYR A 49 29.04 -13.89 4.80
C TYR A 49 27.74 -14.17 4.02
N ASP A 50 26.68 -13.43 4.30
CA ASP A 50 25.36 -13.54 3.66
C ASP A 50 25.24 -12.73 2.38
N GLU A 51 26.24 -11.92 2.04
CA GLU A 51 26.31 -11.22 0.75
C GLU A 51 26.95 -12.08 -0.36
N ALA A 52 27.50 -13.21 -0.04
CA ALA A 52 28.17 -14.11 -0.99
C ALA A 52 27.26 -15.30 -1.39
N PRO A 53 27.42 -15.85 -2.61
CA PRO A 53 28.35 -15.44 -3.66
C PRO A 53 27.77 -14.31 -4.53
N ILE A 54 28.65 -13.56 -5.20
CA ILE A 54 28.23 -12.67 -6.27
C ILE A 54 27.57 -13.49 -7.36
N HIS A 55 26.36 -13.13 -7.75
CA HIS A 55 25.60 -13.83 -8.79
C HIS A 55 24.85 -12.86 -9.71
N LYS A 56 24.59 -13.30 -10.92
CA LYS A 56 23.85 -12.49 -11.90
C LYS A 56 22.35 -12.69 -11.74
N VAL A 57 21.65 -11.57 -11.57
CA VAL A 57 20.19 -11.53 -11.48
C VAL A 57 19.63 -11.00 -12.79
N PHE A 58 18.53 -11.61 -13.26
CA PHE A 58 17.79 -11.20 -14.43
C PHE A 58 16.39 -10.75 -14.05
N ILE A 59 16.06 -9.51 -14.39
CA ILE A 59 14.71 -8.98 -14.32
C ILE A 59 14.06 -9.22 -15.68
N SER A 60 13.18 -10.19 -15.76
CA SER A 60 12.57 -10.63 -17.03
C SER A 60 11.52 -9.66 -17.56
N ARG A 61 10.88 -8.87 -16.70
CA ARG A 61 9.86 -7.88 -17.03
C ARG A 61 10.01 -6.65 -16.15
N PRO A 62 9.73 -5.45 -16.67
CA PRO A 62 9.74 -4.25 -15.83
C PRO A 62 8.70 -4.39 -14.70
N PHE A 63 9.00 -3.81 -13.57
CA PHE A 63 8.08 -3.74 -12.42
C PHE A 63 8.23 -2.38 -11.73
N ARG A 64 7.32 -2.09 -10.82
CA ARG A 64 7.33 -0.85 -10.04
C ARG A 64 7.69 -1.15 -8.60
N MET A 65 8.56 -0.34 -8.05
CA MET A 65 8.97 -0.42 -6.65
C MET A 65 8.74 0.94 -6.00
N SER A 66 8.30 0.96 -4.74
CA SER A 66 8.23 2.22 -3.98
C SER A 66 9.62 2.85 -3.88
N VAL A 67 9.69 4.18 -3.97
CA VAL A 67 10.97 4.92 -3.92
C VAL A 67 11.55 5.02 -2.51
N THR A 68 10.76 4.69 -1.52
CA THR A 68 11.14 4.59 -0.10
C THR A 68 10.48 3.35 0.49
N GLU A 69 10.89 2.96 1.67
CA GLU A 69 10.12 2.03 2.50
C GLU A 69 8.70 2.56 2.70
N ILE A 70 7.75 1.68 2.98
CA ILE A 70 6.39 2.06 3.33
C ILE A 70 6.41 2.73 4.71
N THR A 71 5.81 3.92 4.79
CA THR A 71 5.78 4.68 6.03
C THR A 71 4.68 4.23 6.99
N ASN A 72 4.79 4.63 8.26
CA ASN A 72 3.75 4.37 9.26
C ASN A 72 2.38 4.87 8.80
N ALA A 73 2.28 6.11 8.32
CA ALA A 73 1.01 6.67 7.86
C ALA A 73 0.43 5.94 6.64
N GLN A 74 1.29 5.44 5.74
CA GLN A 74 0.86 4.65 4.58
C GLN A 74 0.34 3.27 4.99
N TYR A 75 1.04 2.59 5.90
CA TYR A 75 0.63 1.28 6.38
C TYR A 75 -0.65 1.34 7.25
N GLU A 76 -0.76 2.35 8.09
CA GLU A 76 -1.92 2.56 8.97
C GLU A 76 -3.21 2.92 8.20
N ALA A 77 -3.11 3.34 6.94
CA ALA A 77 -4.27 3.44 6.06
C ALA A 77 -4.88 2.07 5.72
N PHE A 78 -4.08 1.00 5.81
CA PHE A 78 -4.50 -0.39 5.69
C PHE A 78 -4.87 -0.97 7.06
N ASP A 79 -3.98 -0.85 8.04
CA ASP A 79 -4.19 -1.36 9.40
C ASP A 79 -4.02 -0.24 10.44
N PRO A 80 -5.09 0.47 10.79
CA PRO A 80 -5.02 1.54 11.81
C PRO A 80 -4.58 1.05 13.20
N SER A 81 -4.73 -0.24 13.51
CA SER A 81 -4.32 -0.81 14.79
C SER A 81 -2.81 -0.87 14.95
N HIS A 82 -2.06 -0.85 13.84
CA HIS A 82 -0.59 -0.86 13.82
C HIS A 82 0.00 0.38 14.52
N ARG A 83 -0.75 1.47 14.60
CA ARG A 83 -0.35 2.69 15.33
C ARG A 83 0.10 2.42 16.77
N ALA A 84 -0.43 1.38 17.41
CA ALA A 84 -0.04 0.97 18.76
C ALA A 84 1.41 0.44 18.86
N LEU A 85 2.06 0.17 17.71
CA LEU A 85 3.43 -0.32 17.64
C LEU A 85 4.45 0.78 17.44
N ARG A 86 4.02 2.02 17.15
CA ARG A 86 4.91 3.17 16.97
C ARG A 86 5.76 3.41 18.23
N GLY A 87 7.03 3.75 18.00
CA GLY A 87 7.98 4.06 19.06
C GLY A 87 8.38 2.87 19.93
N LYS A 88 7.89 1.66 19.65
CA LYS A 88 8.37 0.46 20.36
C LYS A 88 9.87 0.30 20.15
N GLN A 89 10.56 -0.02 21.23
CA GLN A 89 12.03 -0.15 21.27
C GLN A 89 12.78 1.13 20.85
N GLY A 90 12.10 2.30 20.84
CA GLY A 90 12.71 3.58 20.51
C GLY A 90 12.81 3.88 19.01
N PHE A 91 12.15 3.09 18.15
CA PHE A 91 12.21 3.26 16.69
C PHE A 91 10.84 3.61 16.10
N SER A 92 10.87 4.28 14.95
CA SER A 92 9.71 4.50 14.07
C SER A 92 8.47 5.05 14.78
N SER A 93 8.52 6.32 15.17
CA SER A 93 7.43 7.02 15.87
C SER A 93 6.68 8.02 14.97
N GLY A 94 7.35 8.57 13.95
CA GLY A 94 6.82 9.58 13.03
C GLY A 94 5.95 8.99 11.92
N ASP A 95 5.12 9.84 11.32
CA ASP A 95 4.23 9.46 10.20
C ASP A 95 4.99 9.04 8.95
N ASP A 96 6.13 9.68 8.68
CA ASP A 96 7.00 9.51 7.50
C ASP A 96 8.17 8.55 7.74
N GLU A 97 8.29 7.99 8.94
CA GLU A 97 9.27 6.96 9.22
C GLU A 97 8.79 5.59 8.71
N ALA A 98 9.76 4.74 8.34
CA ALA A 98 9.47 3.39 7.85
C ALA A 98 8.68 2.58 8.87
N VAL A 99 7.61 1.92 8.43
CA VAL A 99 6.86 1.00 9.27
C VAL A 99 7.73 -0.20 9.67
N ILE A 100 7.69 -0.58 10.94
CA ILE A 100 8.42 -1.73 11.49
C ILE A 100 7.45 -2.69 12.19
N PHE A 101 7.91 -3.86 12.59
CA PHE A 101 7.09 -4.94 13.17
C PHE A 101 6.02 -5.47 12.22
N VAL A 102 6.32 -5.50 10.92
CA VAL A 102 5.50 -6.09 9.86
C VAL A 102 6.17 -7.38 9.41
N ASP A 103 5.49 -8.50 9.51
CA ASP A 103 5.95 -9.76 8.95
C ASP A 103 5.61 -9.89 7.46
N TRP A 104 6.10 -10.97 6.84
CA TRP A 104 5.87 -11.21 5.41
C TRP A 104 4.38 -11.32 5.05
N HIS A 105 3.56 -11.99 5.87
CA HIS A 105 2.13 -12.17 5.62
C HIS A 105 1.37 -10.85 5.71
N GLN A 106 1.76 -10.01 6.64
CA GLN A 106 1.20 -8.67 6.81
C GLN A 106 1.58 -7.76 5.63
N ALA A 107 2.82 -7.86 5.15
CA ALA A 107 3.26 -7.14 3.95
C ALA A 107 2.50 -7.60 2.69
N ASP A 108 2.31 -8.92 2.51
CA ASP A 108 1.52 -9.48 1.41
C ASP A 108 0.04 -9.02 1.48
N ALA A 109 -0.55 -9.00 2.68
CA ALA A 109 -1.91 -8.49 2.87
C ALA A 109 -2.02 -6.99 2.52
N PHE A 110 -1.03 -6.19 2.89
CA PHE A 110 -0.94 -4.78 2.48
C PHE A 110 -0.87 -4.63 0.96
N CYS A 111 -0.04 -5.41 0.27
CA CYS A 111 0.06 -5.40 -1.19
C CYS A 111 -1.27 -5.78 -1.86
N ARG A 112 -1.99 -6.77 -1.35
CA ARG A 112 -3.31 -7.14 -1.86
C ARG A 112 -4.33 -6.02 -1.67
N TRP A 113 -4.39 -5.43 -0.47
CA TRP A 113 -5.26 -4.29 -0.20
C TRP A 113 -4.95 -3.11 -1.14
N LEU A 114 -3.67 -2.79 -1.34
CA LEU A 114 -3.26 -1.71 -2.24
C LEU A 114 -3.65 -2.02 -3.69
N SER A 115 -3.52 -3.29 -4.10
CA SER A 115 -3.91 -3.76 -5.44
C SER A 115 -5.40 -3.56 -5.70
N GLU A 116 -6.24 -3.92 -4.74
CA GLU A 116 -7.69 -3.72 -4.80
C GLU A 116 -8.05 -2.23 -4.84
N LYS A 117 -7.41 -1.44 -3.99
CA LYS A 117 -7.65 0.01 -3.89
C LYS A 117 -7.29 0.76 -5.17
N GLU A 118 -6.19 0.39 -5.83
CA GLU A 118 -5.67 1.09 -7.00
C GLU A 118 -6.04 0.42 -8.34
N GLY A 119 -6.65 -0.77 -8.30
CA GLY A 119 -6.99 -1.54 -9.51
C GLY A 119 -5.75 -2.00 -10.29
N ARG A 120 -4.67 -2.32 -9.57
CA ARG A 120 -3.37 -2.76 -10.13
C ARG A 120 -2.83 -3.92 -9.30
N THR A 121 -1.85 -4.66 -9.83
CA THR A 121 -1.17 -5.73 -9.09
C THR A 121 0.12 -5.20 -8.47
N TYR A 122 0.26 -5.43 -7.18
CA TYR A 122 1.45 -5.15 -6.38
C TYR A 122 1.98 -6.41 -5.73
#